data_258c8e1af0d932a7ef87bc99d8cb8bc2
#
_entry.id   258c8e1af0d932a7ef87bc99d8cb8bc2
#
_cell.length_a   1.000
_cell.length_b   1.000
_cell.length_c   1.000
_cell.angle_alpha   90.00
_cell.angle_beta   90.00
_cell.angle_gamma   90.00
#
_symmetry.space_group_name_H-M   'P 1'
#
loop_
_entity.id
_entity.type
_entity.pdbx_description
1 polymer ?
#
loop_
_entity_poly.entity_id
_entity_poly.type
_entity_poly.pdbx_seq_one_letter_code
_entity_poly.pdbx_strand_id
1 'polypeptide(L)'
;LAAPDGLVASDPLPAARAAFAEATGARALSTNREVAQFAAVLFLAVKPDQVEEVLTGLRDTLDPRRHLVVSIAAGVTLDRMESAAPGNRFVRAMPNTPALVGASASAFAPGRSATAADADLVSRLLGSVGVALPVTEKLLDAVTGLSGSGPAYAFLMIEALADGGVAA
;
A
#
# COMPACT_ATOMS: atom_id res chain seq x y z
N LEU A 1 -8.19 3.75 -14.22
CA LEU A 1 -8.28 3.71 -12.76
C LEU A 1 -9.21 4.82 -12.27
N ALA A 2 -9.10 5.31 -11.04
CA ALA A 2 -10.00 6.37 -10.57
C ALA A 2 -9.70 7.71 -11.27
N ALA A 3 -10.75 8.48 -11.58
CA ALA A 3 -10.60 9.87 -11.99
C ALA A 3 -10.17 10.71 -10.77
N PRO A 4 -9.57 11.91 -10.94
CA PRO A 4 -9.11 12.75 -9.83
C PRO A 4 -10.18 13.06 -8.79
N ASP A 5 -11.44 13.21 -9.19
CA ASP A 5 -12.58 13.44 -8.29
C ASP A 5 -13.00 12.20 -7.47
N GLY A 6 -12.60 11.00 -7.92
CA GLY A 6 -12.77 9.73 -7.20
C GLY A 6 -11.60 9.37 -6.27
N LEU A 7 -10.58 10.22 -6.16
CA LEU A 7 -9.38 9.98 -5.37
C LEU A 7 -9.21 11.06 -4.30
N VAL A 8 -8.81 10.65 -3.11
CA VAL A 8 -8.40 11.58 -2.03
C VAL A 8 -7.24 10.98 -1.24
N ALA A 9 -6.43 11.83 -0.64
CA ALA A 9 -5.40 11.40 0.30
C ALA A 9 -5.38 12.29 1.54
N SER A 10 -4.76 11.83 2.61
CA SER A 10 -4.37 12.64 3.76
C SER A 10 -2.92 12.38 4.12
N ASP A 11 -2.25 13.40 4.60
CA ASP A 11 -0.89 13.33 5.13
C ASP A 11 -0.76 14.40 6.23
N PRO A 12 -0.07 14.14 7.35
CA PRO A 12 0.16 15.17 8.37
C PRO A 12 0.98 16.36 7.84
N LEU A 13 1.85 16.13 6.83
CA LEU A 13 2.72 17.15 6.27
C LEU A 13 2.01 17.96 5.18
N PRO A 14 1.86 19.30 5.32
CA PRO A 14 1.25 20.14 4.28
C PRO A 14 1.95 20.03 2.92
N ALA A 15 3.28 19.91 2.92
CA ALA A 15 4.06 19.76 1.68
C ALA A 15 3.73 18.46 0.93
N ALA A 16 3.55 17.32 1.64
CA ALA A 16 3.15 16.07 1.04
C ALA A 16 1.74 16.14 0.45
N ARG A 17 0.81 16.80 1.14
CA ARG A 17 -0.54 17.06 0.61
C ARG A 17 -0.52 17.90 -0.67
N ALA A 18 0.29 18.96 -0.70
CA ALA A 18 0.45 19.81 -1.89
C ALA A 18 1.03 19.02 -3.07
N ALA A 19 2.10 18.25 -2.84
CA ALA A 19 2.72 17.41 -3.87
C ALA A 19 1.75 16.34 -4.42
N PHE A 20 0.94 15.72 -3.55
CA PHE A 20 -0.09 14.78 -3.99
C PHE A 20 -1.13 15.45 -4.89
N ALA A 21 -1.64 16.62 -4.48
CA ALA A 21 -2.63 17.35 -5.25
C ALA A 21 -2.08 17.82 -6.61
N GLU A 22 -0.84 18.29 -6.66
CA GLU A 22 -0.16 18.68 -7.89
C GLU A 22 0.04 17.48 -8.84
N ALA A 23 0.53 16.35 -8.32
CA ALA A 23 0.83 15.18 -9.13
C ALA A 23 -0.42 14.47 -9.68
N THR A 24 -1.55 14.53 -8.97
CA THR A 24 -2.74 13.73 -9.28
C THR A 24 -3.95 14.56 -9.74
N GLY A 25 -3.98 15.84 -9.47
CA GLY A 25 -5.18 16.69 -9.61
C GLY A 25 -6.27 16.37 -8.57
N ALA A 26 -6.04 15.45 -7.64
CA ALA A 26 -6.98 15.00 -6.64
C ALA A 26 -6.90 15.83 -5.35
N ARG A 27 -7.93 15.72 -4.51
CA ARG A 27 -7.98 16.48 -3.26
C ARG A 27 -7.09 15.85 -2.19
N ALA A 28 -6.33 16.70 -1.50
CA ALA A 28 -5.64 16.32 -0.27
C ALA A 28 -6.42 16.86 0.94
N LEU A 29 -6.77 15.96 1.87
CA LEU A 29 -7.58 16.23 3.05
C LEU A 29 -6.69 16.37 4.29
N SER A 30 -7.24 16.92 5.38
CA SER A 30 -6.46 17.18 6.59
C SER A 30 -6.35 15.97 7.49
N THR A 31 -7.31 15.04 7.41
CA THR A 31 -7.41 13.93 8.36
C THR A 31 -7.71 12.60 7.65
N ASN A 32 -7.24 11.49 8.24
CA ASN A 32 -7.58 10.14 7.81
C ASN A 32 -9.08 9.86 7.91
N ARG A 33 -9.78 10.49 8.87
CA ARG A 33 -11.23 10.35 9.04
C ARG A 33 -12.00 10.88 7.83
N GLU A 34 -11.62 12.04 7.30
CA GLU A 34 -12.24 12.60 6.09
C GLU A 34 -12.03 11.69 4.89
N VAL A 35 -10.83 11.07 4.75
CA VAL A 35 -10.56 10.08 3.71
C VAL A 35 -11.48 8.86 3.86
N ALA A 36 -11.61 8.31 5.06
CA ALA A 36 -12.48 7.17 5.31
C ALA A 36 -13.97 7.49 5.09
N GLN A 37 -14.42 8.70 5.39
CA GLN A 37 -15.79 9.12 5.08
C GLN A 37 -16.06 9.22 3.58
N PHE A 38 -15.05 9.57 2.80
CA PHE A 38 -15.15 9.71 1.34
C PHE A 38 -15.03 8.37 0.62
N ALA A 39 -13.97 7.61 0.87
CA ALA A 39 -13.56 6.45 0.08
C ALA A 39 -14.10 5.13 0.65
N ALA A 40 -14.32 4.15 -0.22
CA ALA A 40 -14.64 2.78 0.16
C ALA A 40 -13.39 1.88 0.20
N VAL A 41 -12.36 2.20 -0.58
CA VAL A 41 -11.06 1.50 -0.57
C VAL A 41 -10.01 2.43 0.02
N LEU A 42 -9.38 1.98 1.09
CA LEU A 42 -8.41 2.77 1.86
C LEU A 42 -7.02 2.13 1.75
N PHE A 43 -6.08 2.83 1.14
CA PHE A 43 -4.68 2.41 1.16
C PHE A 43 -3.95 2.99 2.36
N LEU A 44 -3.40 2.13 3.21
CA LEU A 44 -2.49 2.53 4.28
C LEU A 44 -1.06 2.54 3.73
N ALA A 45 -0.59 3.74 3.39
CA ALA A 45 0.75 4.02 2.87
C ALA A 45 1.60 4.77 3.93
N VAL A 46 1.35 4.51 5.20
CA VAL A 46 2.10 5.06 6.34
C VAL A 46 3.24 4.12 6.74
N LYS A 47 4.15 4.60 7.57
CA LYS A 47 5.22 3.77 8.11
C LYS A 47 4.63 2.63 8.97
N PRO A 48 5.30 1.47 9.04
CA PRO A 48 4.79 0.30 9.75
C PRO A 48 4.42 0.54 11.22
N ASP A 49 5.18 1.37 11.92
CA ASP A 49 4.96 1.75 13.32
C ASP A 49 3.71 2.61 13.53
N GLN A 50 3.21 3.27 12.48
CA GLN A 50 2.03 4.15 12.53
C GLN A 50 0.71 3.42 12.20
N VAL A 51 0.76 2.22 11.64
CA VAL A 51 -0.44 1.52 11.13
C VAL A 51 -1.47 1.28 12.24
N GLU A 52 -1.05 0.82 13.42
CA GLU A 52 -1.96 0.54 14.53
C GLU A 52 -2.62 1.82 15.07
N GLU A 53 -1.87 2.91 15.17
CA GLU A 53 -2.39 4.21 15.60
C GLU A 53 -3.45 4.71 14.62
N VAL A 54 -3.17 4.67 13.33
CA VAL A 54 -4.10 5.07 12.27
C VAL A 54 -5.38 4.24 12.32
N LEU A 55 -5.27 2.91 12.40
CA LEU A 55 -6.42 2.01 12.47
C LEU A 55 -7.25 2.22 13.73
N THR A 56 -6.61 2.41 14.87
CA THR A 56 -7.28 2.70 16.15
C THR A 56 -8.04 4.02 16.07
N GLY A 57 -7.46 5.06 15.47
CA GLY A 57 -8.09 6.37 15.28
C GLY A 57 -9.26 6.34 14.27
N LEU A 58 -9.31 5.34 13.40
CA LEU A 58 -10.38 5.14 12.43
C LEU A 58 -11.46 4.15 12.88
N ARG A 59 -11.30 3.46 14.02
CA ARG A 59 -12.17 2.35 14.44
C ARG A 59 -13.66 2.70 14.39
N ASP A 60 -14.05 3.88 14.85
CA ASP A 60 -15.43 4.33 14.87
C ASP A 60 -15.94 4.86 13.51
N THR A 61 -15.06 4.99 12.53
CA THR A 61 -15.38 5.48 11.19
C THR A 61 -15.47 4.35 10.18
N LEU A 62 -14.70 3.28 10.41
CA LEU A 62 -14.68 2.11 9.51
C LEU A 62 -15.99 1.32 9.62
N ASP A 63 -16.61 1.03 8.49
CA ASP A 63 -17.76 0.14 8.33
C ASP A 63 -17.33 -1.09 7.53
N PRO A 64 -17.37 -2.32 8.10
CA PRO A 64 -16.97 -3.54 7.41
C PRO A 64 -17.75 -3.82 6.11
N ARG A 65 -18.97 -3.30 6.01
CA ARG A 65 -19.81 -3.48 4.80
C ARG A 65 -19.39 -2.55 3.66
N ARG A 66 -18.76 -1.42 4.01
CA ARG A 66 -18.34 -0.40 3.05
C ARG A 66 -16.85 -0.45 2.76
N HIS A 67 -16.03 -0.51 3.81
CA HIS A 67 -14.58 -0.28 3.68
C HIS A 67 -13.80 -1.56 3.42
N LEU A 68 -12.88 -1.47 2.47
CA LEU A 68 -11.75 -2.38 2.29
C LEU A 68 -10.47 -1.61 2.63
N VAL A 69 -9.69 -2.12 3.56
CA VAL A 69 -8.40 -1.53 3.94
C VAL A 69 -7.26 -2.34 3.34
N VAL A 70 -6.45 -1.71 2.51
CA VAL A 70 -5.26 -2.31 1.87
C VAL A 70 -4.01 -1.69 2.48
N SER A 71 -3.23 -2.46 3.21
CA SER A 71 -1.95 -2.00 3.76
C SER A 71 -0.80 -2.37 2.86
N ILE A 72 0.04 -1.38 2.52
CA ILE A 72 1.32 -1.59 1.84
C ILE A 72 2.51 -1.44 2.79
N ALA A 73 2.27 -1.36 4.09
CA ALA A 73 3.29 -1.25 5.11
C ALA A 73 4.01 -2.59 5.32
N ALA A 74 5.33 -2.60 5.13
CA ALA A 74 6.14 -3.80 5.30
C ALA A 74 6.12 -4.30 6.76
N GLY A 75 6.07 -5.62 6.95
CA GLY A 75 6.19 -6.25 8.27
C GLY A 75 4.96 -6.14 9.19
N VAL A 76 3.89 -5.43 8.79
CA VAL A 76 2.65 -5.37 9.58
C VAL A 76 1.73 -6.51 9.16
N THR A 77 1.46 -7.42 10.09
CA THR A 77 0.65 -8.61 9.82
C THR A 77 -0.85 -8.30 9.79
N LEU A 78 -1.60 -9.15 9.10
CA LEU A 78 -3.07 -9.11 9.10
C LEU A 78 -3.63 -9.20 10.52
N ASP A 79 -3.06 -10.06 11.36
CA ASP A 79 -3.50 -10.25 12.76
C ASP A 79 -3.36 -8.96 13.59
N ARG A 80 -2.27 -8.20 13.41
CA ARG A 80 -2.10 -6.88 14.05
C ARG A 80 -3.15 -5.87 13.58
N MET A 81 -3.42 -5.82 12.27
CA MET A 81 -4.42 -4.90 11.71
C MET A 81 -5.84 -5.27 12.15
N GLU A 82 -6.18 -6.57 12.10
CA GLU A 82 -7.48 -7.10 12.55
C GLU A 82 -7.70 -6.87 14.04
N SER A 83 -6.65 -6.94 14.86
CA SER A 83 -6.71 -6.60 16.29
C SER A 83 -6.91 -5.11 16.54
N ALA A 84 -6.27 -4.24 15.74
CA ALA A 84 -6.40 -2.79 15.86
C ALA A 84 -7.80 -2.29 15.48
N ALA A 85 -8.46 -2.89 14.46
CA ALA A 85 -9.82 -2.55 14.04
C ALA A 85 -10.63 -3.82 13.70
N PRO A 86 -11.15 -4.53 14.70
CA PRO A 86 -11.81 -5.82 14.52
C PRO A 86 -13.02 -5.76 13.58
N GLY A 87 -13.26 -6.88 12.87
CA GLY A 87 -14.42 -7.06 12.00
C GLY A 87 -14.29 -6.41 10.61
N ASN A 88 -13.30 -5.55 10.39
CA ASN A 88 -13.09 -4.90 9.11
C ASN A 88 -12.41 -5.83 8.09
N ARG A 89 -12.50 -5.45 6.80
CA ARG A 89 -11.91 -6.19 5.68
C ARG A 89 -10.52 -5.64 5.39
N PHE A 90 -9.51 -6.50 5.51
CA PHE A 90 -8.10 -6.14 5.29
C PHE A 90 -7.50 -6.95 4.17
N VAL A 91 -6.59 -6.31 3.42
CA VAL A 91 -5.65 -6.97 2.53
C VAL A 91 -4.25 -6.43 2.84
N ARG A 92 -3.30 -7.32 3.08
CA ARG A 92 -1.89 -6.97 3.19
C ARG A 92 -1.26 -7.11 1.82
N ALA A 93 -0.58 -6.08 1.33
CA ALA A 93 0.07 -6.06 0.04
C ALA A 93 1.53 -5.63 0.18
N MET A 94 2.36 -6.15 -0.71
CA MET A 94 3.77 -5.78 -0.81
C MET A 94 4.10 -5.44 -2.27
N PRO A 95 3.94 -4.18 -2.68
CA PRO A 95 4.44 -3.66 -3.94
C PRO A 95 5.95 -3.43 -3.87
N ASN A 96 6.54 -3.02 -5.00
CA ASN A 96 7.93 -2.61 -5.06
C ASN A 96 8.12 -1.32 -5.88
N THR A 97 9.31 -0.71 -5.80
CA THR A 97 9.60 0.59 -6.42
C THR A 97 9.42 0.65 -7.94
N PRO A 98 9.58 -0.45 -8.74
CA PRO A 98 9.27 -0.42 -10.17
C PRO A 98 7.80 -0.09 -10.50
N ALA A 99 6.90 -0.05 -9.52
CA ALA A 99 5.54 0.49 -9.68
C ALA A 99 5.53 1.91 -10.28
N LEU A 100 6.55 2.71 -10.00
CA LEU A 100 6.69 4.08 -10.52
C LEU A 100 6.82 4.14 -12.06
N VAL A 101 7.23 3.05 -12.67
CA VAL A 101 7.38 2.91 -14.13
C VAL A 101 6.46 1.82 -14.72
N GLY A 102 5.45 1.40 -13.98
CA GLY A 102 4.48 0.41 -14.44
C GLY A 102 5.01 -1.03 -14.50
N ALA A 103 6.10 -1.33 -13.82
CA ALA A 103 6.78 -2.62 -13.83
C ALA A 103 6.86 -3.28 -12.42
N SER A 104 5.87 -3.03 -11.57
CA SER A 104 5.81 -3.63 -10.23
C SER A 104 5.70 -5.15 -10.29
N ALA A 105 6.34 -5.81 -9.32
CA ALA A 105 6.02 -7.18 -8.93
C ALA A 105 5.44 -7.15 -7.52
N SER A 106 4.11 -7.06 -7.44
CA SER A 106 3.36 -6.98 -6.19
C SER A 106 2.84 -8.35 -5.77
N ALA A 107 2.82 -8.62 -4.47
CA ALA A 107 2.06 -9.73 -3.92
C ALA A 107 1.08 -9.23 -2.86
N PHE A 108 -0.02 -9.96 -2.64
CA PHE A 108 -0.99 -9.60 -1.62
C PHE A 108 -1.65 -10.83 -0.99
N ALA A 109 -2.08 -10.67 0.26
CA ALA A 109 -2.80 -11.68 1.02
C ALA A 109 -4.09 -11.08 1.62
N PRO A 110 -5.26 -11.66 1.33
CA PRO A 110 -6.51 -11.25 1.97
C PRO A 110 -6.56 -11.72 3.43
N GLY A 111 -7.12 -10.87 4.31
CA GLY A 111 -7.42 -11.18 5.70
C GLY A 111 -8.70 -12.02 5.85
N ARG A 112 -9.04 -12.37 7.10
CA ARG A 112 -10.13 -13.30 7.43
C ARG A 112 -11.50 -12.84 6.93
N SER A 113 -11.77 -11.53 6.97
CA SER A 113 -13.05 -10.93 6.58
C SER A 113 -13.07 -10.44 5.13
N ALA A 114 -11.93 -10.49 4.41
CA ALA A 114 -11.85 -10.09 3.01
C ALA A 114 -12.54 -11.14 2.12
N THR A 115 -13.28 -10.66 1.13
CA THR A 115 -14.03 -11.50 0.18
C THR A 115 -13.20 -11.79 -1.08
N ALA A 116 -13.65 -12.73 -1.92
CA ALA A 116 -13.07 -12.96 -3.23
C ALA A 116 -13.14 -11.70 -4.12
N ALA A 117 -14.24 -10.94 -4.05
CA ALA A 117 -14.38 -9.68 -4.77
C ALA A 117 -13.37 -8.61 -4.31
N ASP A 118 -13.02 -8.58 -3.03
CA ASP A 118 -11.96 -7.71 -2.52
C ASP A 118 -10.59 -8.11 -3.08
N ALA A 119 -10.29 -9.40 -3.12
CA ALA A 119 -9.06 -9.92 -3.69
C ALA A 119 -8.95 -9.59 -5.19
N ASP A 120 -10.02 -9.76 -5.96
CA ASP A 120 -10.09 -9.41 -7.38
C ASP A 120 -9.91 -7.90 -7.60
N LEU A 121 -10.51 -7.07 -6.73
CA LEU A 121 -10.33 -5.62 -6.80
C LEU A 121 -8.88 -5.22 -6.55
N VAL A 122 -8.26 -5.75 -5.50
CA VAL A 122 -6.84 -5.47 -5.18
C VAL A 122 -5.92 -5.97 -6.29
N SER A 123 -6.18 -7.16 -6.85
CA SER A 123 -5.44 -7.69 -7.99
C SER A 123 -5.46 -6.72 -9.18
N ARG A 124 -6.63 -6.16 -9.52
CA ARG A 124 -6.76 -5.17 -10.61
C ARG A 124 -6.08 -3.85 -10.27
N LEU A 125 -6.20 -3.37 -9.04
CA LEU A 125 -5.57 -2.10 -8.62
C LEU A 125 -4.04 -2.20 -8.66
N LEU A 126 -3.45 -3.24 -8.07
CA LEU A 126 -2.00 -3.45 -8.10
C LEU A 126 -1.51 -3.86 -9.50
N GLY A 127 -2.32 -4.64 -10.24
CA GLY A 127 -2.03 -5.04 -11.61
C GLY A 127 -1.97 -3.89 -12.62
N SER A 128 -2.50 -2.73 -12.28
CA SER A 128 -2.43 -1.55 -13.14
C SER A 128 -1.03 -0.92 -13.22
N VAL A 129 -0.15 -1.27 -12.29
CA VAL A 129 1.24 -0.77 -12.24
C VAL A 129 2.27 -1.89 -12.36
N GLY A 130 1.87 -3.07 -12.86
CA GLY A 130 2.72 -4.22 -13.06
C GLY A 130 1.98 -5.53 -12.93
N VAL A 131 2.57 -6.54 -12.30
CA VAL A 131 1.93 -7.82 -11.96
C VAL A 131 1.53 -7.84 -10.49
N ALA A 132 0.40 -8.50 -10.19
CA ALA A 132 -0.10 -8.68 -8.84
C ALA A 132 -0.50 -10.14 -8.60
N LEU A 133 0.10 -10.78 -7.61
CA LEU A 133 -0.06 -12.19 -7.32
C LEU A 133 -0.68 -12.39 -5.93
N PRO A 134 -1.81 -13.12 -5.81
CA PRO A 134 -2.32 -13.54 -4.52
C PRO A 134 -1.39 -14.62 -3.93
N VAL A 135 -1.05 -14.47 -2.67
CA VAL A 135 -0.20 -15.41 -1.92
C VAL A 135 -0.76 -15.65 -0.52
N THR A 136 -0.28 -16.67 0.17
CA THR A 136 -0.52 -16.77 1.62
C THR A 136 0.28 -15.70 2.35
N GLU A 137 -0.25 -15.18 3.47
CA GLU A 137 0.43 -14.10 4.22
C GLU A 137 1.86 -14.46 4.61
N LYS A 138 2.13 -15.71 4.96
CA LYS A 138 3.47 -16.21 5.33
C LYS A 138 4.53 -15.99 4.26
N LEU A 139 4.14 -15.89 2.98
CA LEU A 139 5.06 -15.65 1.88
C LEU A 139 5.41 -14.17 1.70
N LEU A 140 4.64 -13.24 2.25
CA LEU A 140 4.86 -11.80 2.05
C LEU A 140 6.19 -11.31 2.62
N ASP A 141 6.73 -11.94 3.65
CA ASP A 141 8.05 -11.57 4.17
C ASP A 141 9.17 -12.03 3.22
N ALA A 142 9.02 -13.21 2.58
CA ALA A 142 9.93 -13.66 1.52
C ALA A 142 9.81 -12.76 0.27
N VAL A 143 8.60 -12.35 -0.10
CA VAL A 143 8.35 -11.37 -1.17
C VAL A 143 9.04 -10.03 -0.85
N THR A 144 8.97 -9.58 0.40
CA THR A 144 9.66 -8.35 0.84
C THR A 144 11.18 -8.46 0.62
N GLY A 145 11.78 -9.58 1.01
CA GLY A 145 13.22 -9.83 0.83
C GLY A 145 13.64 -9.98 -0.64
N LEU A 146 12.79 -10.55 -1.50
CA LEU A 146 13.08 -10.79 -2.90
C LEU A 146 12.72 -9.59 -3.78
N SER A 147 11.42 -9.36 -4.02
CA SER A 147 10.96 -8.32 -4.95
C SER A 147 10.86 -6.94 -4.32
N GLY A 148 10.55 -6.85 -3.03
CA GLY A 148 10.50 -5.58 -2.30
C GLY A 148 11.88 -4.93 -2.21
N SER A 149 12.89 -5.67 -1.79
CA SER A 149 14.28 -5.19 -1.64
C SER A 149 15.13 -5.38 -2.89
N GLY A 150 14.71 -6.22 -3.83
CA GLY A 150 15.44 -6.57 -5.05
C GLY A 150 15.96 -5.39 -5.87
N PRO A 151 15.18 -4.34 -6.12
CA PRO A 151 15.66 -3.15 -6.82
C PRO A 151 16.88 -2.50 -6.16
N ALA A 152 16.95 -2.46 -4.83
CA ALA A 152 18.12 -1.93 -4.12
C ALA A 152 19.38 -2.78 -4.38
N TYR A 153 19.26 -4.10 -4.42
CA TYR A 153 20.39 -4.98 -4.75
C TYR A 153 20.87 -4.77 -6.18
N ALA A 154 19.93 -4.60 -7.13
CA ALA A 154 20.28 -4.33 -8.52
C ALA A 154 21.02 -2.98 -8.66
N PHE A 155 20.59 -1.94 -7.96
CA PHE A 155 21.27 -0.64 -7.96
C PHE A 155 22.69 -0.74 -7.38
N LEU A 156 22.88 -1.45 -6.28
CA LEU A 156 24.22 -1.70 -5.69
C LEU A 156 25.14 -2.46 -6.66
N MET A 157 24.62 -3.45 -7.40
CA MET A 157 25.40 -4.16 -8.41
C MET A 157 25.82 -3.23 -9.55
N ILE A 158 24.90 -2.41 -10.05
CA ILE A 158 25.19 -1.43 -11.13
C ILE A 158 26.24 -0.43 -10.68
N GLU A 159 26.12 0.12 -9.48
CA GLU A 159 27.07 1.06 -8.88
C GLU A 159 28.45 0.43 -8.77
N ALA A 160 28.53 -0.77 -8.18
CA ALA A 160 29.83 -1.47 -8.03
C ALA A 160 30.51 -1.79 -9.37
N LEU A 161 29.73 -2.15 -10.41
CA LEU A 161 30.27 -2.37 -11.75
C LEU A 161 30.77 -1.07 -12.40
N ALA A 162 30.06 0.04 -12.21
CA ALA A 162 30.46 1.35 -12.71
C ALA A 162 31.75 1.82 -12.03
N ASP A 163 31.83 1.71 -10.71
CA ASP A 163 33.01 2.07 -9.92
C ASP A 163 34.23 1.21 -10.30
N GLY A 164 34.02 -0.10 -10.48
CA GLY A 164 35.06 -1.01 -10.95
C GLY A 164 35.59 -0.65 -12.35
N GLY A 165 34.68 -0.23 -13.25
CA GLY A 165 35.05 0.22 -14.59
C GLY A 165 35.85 1.54 -14.61
N VAL A 166 35.54 2.44 -13.65
CA VAL A 166 36.28 3.71 -13.48
C VAL A 166 37.67 3.46 -12.86
N ALA A 167 37.79 2.48 -11.95
CA ALA A 167 39.03 2.17 -11.26
C ALA A 167 40.06 1.40 -12.13
N ALA A 168 39.60 0.79 -13.22
CA ALA A 168 40.45 0.02 -14.16
C ALA A 168 41.08 0.90 -15.22
#